data_4a4d7a03d9479da1a7569af0ecf56581
#
_entry.id   4a4d7a03d9479da1a7569af0ecf56581
#
_cell.length_a   1.000
_cell.length_b   1.000
_cell.length_c   1.000
_cell.angle_alpha   90.00
_cell.angle_beta   90.00
_cell.angle_gamma   90.00
#
_symmetry.space_group_name_H-M   'P 1'
#
loop_
_entity.id
_entity.type
_entity.pdbx_description
1 polymer ?
#
loop_
_entity_poly.entity_id
_entity_poly.type
_entity_poly.pdbx_seq_one_letter_code
_entity_poly.pdbx_strand_id
1 'polypeptide(L)'
;MKYVCTVCGYVYEGESLPADFVCPVCKAPASKFAAQTGEREWAAEHVVGVAKGVSEDIVADLRANFEGECSEVGMYLAMARVAFREGYSEIGMYYEKAAFEEAEHAAKFAELLGEVVTDSTKKNLELRVAAENGATAGKFDLAKRAKELNLDAIHDTVHEMARDEARHGKAFAGLLKRYFG
;
A
#
# COMPACT_ATOMS: atom_id res chain seq x y z
N MET A 1 -19.50 -18.27 -28.29
CA MET A 1 -18.39 -17.30 -28.07
C MET A 1 -18.79 -15.94 -28.68
N LYS A 2 -18.23 -14.84 -28.18
CA LYS A 2 -18.41 -13.54 -28.80
C LYS A 2 -17.13 -13.15 -29.54
N TYR A 3 -17.28 -12.54 -30.71
CA TYR A 3 -16.19 -12.05 -31.54
C TYR A 3 -16.43 -10.56 -31.80
N VAL A 4 -15.51 -9.70 -31.42
CA VAL A 4 -15.64 -8.25 -31.54
C VAL A 4 -14.81 -7.75 -32.71
N CYS A 5 -15.44 -6.99 -33.60
CA CYS A 5 -14.75 -6.30 -34.69
C CYS A 5 -13.84 -5.21 -34.12
N THR A 6 -12.54 -5.34 -34.34
CA THR A 6 -11.52 -4.36 -33.84
C THR A 6 -11.55 -3.03 -34.58
N VAL A 7 -12.36 -2.90 -35.64
CA VAL A 7 -12.51 -1.67 -36.42
C VAL A 7 -13.69 -0.83 -35.92
N CYS A 8 -14.86 -1.45 -35.65
CA CYS A 8 -16.08 -0.71 -35.32
C CYS A 8 -16.80 -1.17 -34.03
N GLY A 9 -16.30 -2.20 -33.36
CA GLY A 9 -16.89 -2.71 -32.11
C GLY A 9 -18.13 -3.61 -32.33
N TYR A 10 -18.53 -3.93 -33.56
CA TYR A 10 -19.66 -4.85 -33.81
C TYR A 10 -19.35 -6.22 -33.19
N VAL A 11 -20.34 -6.80 -32.50
CA VAL A 11 -20.21 -8.09 -31.82
C VAL A 11 -20.97 -9.15 -32.61
N TYR A 12 -20.25 -10.20 -33.00
CA TYR A 12 -20.82 -11.46 -33.57
C TYR A 12 -20.90 -12.47 -32.43
N GLU A 13 -22.08 -13.13 -32.29
CA GLU A 13 -22.25 -14.20 -31.31
C GLU A 13 -22.47 -15.56 -32.06
N GLY A 14 -21.60 -16.52 -31.77
CA GLY A 14 -21.66 -17.84 -32.37
C GLY A 14 -20.64 -18.81 -31.76
N GLU A 15 -20.71 -20.09 -32.10
CA GLU A 15 -19.73 -21.09 -31.61
C GLU A 15 -18.33 -20.81 -32.17
N SER A 16 -18.27 -20.42 -33.43
CA SER A 16 -17.04 -19.94 -34.08
C SER A 16 -17.35 -18.83 -35.08
N LEU A 17 -16.36 -18.01 -35.40
CA LEU A 17 -16.48 -16.98 -36.44
C LEU A 17 -16.22 -17.66 -37.81
N PRO A 18 -17.16 -17.60 -38.78
CA PRO A 18 -16.91 -18.10 -40.12
C PRO A 18 -15.71 -17.43 -40.80
N ALA A 19 -14.91 -18.20 -41.53
CA ALA A 19 -13.70 -17.66 -42.15
C ALA A 19 -13.99 -16.58 -43.21
N ASP A 20 -15.15 -16.66 -43.84
CA ASP A 20 -15.64 -15.72 -44.83
C ASP A 20 -16.54 -14.60 -44.27
N PHE A 21 -16.64 -14.51 -42.93
CA PHE A 21 -17.49 -13.51 -42.30
C PHE A 21 -17.00 -12.11 -42.61
N VAL A 22 -17.97 -11.25 -42.97
CA VAL A 22 -17.73 -9.82 -43.21
C VAL A 22 -18.58 -9.00 -42.25
N CYS A 23 -17.97 -8.07 -41.57
CA CYS A 23 -18.67 -7.20 -40.63
C CYS A 23 -19.85 -6.48 -41.31
N PRO A 24 -21.08 -6.62 -40.81
CA PRO A 24 -22.25 -5.99 -41.43
C PRO A 24 -22.20 -4.47 -41.35
N VAL A 25 -21.45 -3.91 -40.38
CA VAL A 25 -21.34 -2.46 -40.13
C VAL A 25 -20.23 -1.82 -40.97
N CYS A 26 -18.97 -2.27 -40.81
CA CYS A 26 -17.82 -1.61 -41.42
C CYS A 26 -17.19 -2.38 -42.58
N LYS A 27 -17.76 -3.54 -42.94
CA LYS A 27 -17.29 -4.42 -44.03
C LYS A 27 -15.88 -5.00 -43.79
N ALA A 28 -15.34 -4.95 -42.60
CA ALA A 28 -14.09 -5.58 -42.27
C ALA A 28 -14.17 -7.11 -42.36
N PRO A 29 -13.10 -7.78 -42.81
CA PRO A 29 -13.07 -9.25 -42.93
C PRO A 29 -12.94 -9.92 -41.54
N ALA A 30 -13.21 -11.24 -41.50
CA ALA A 30 -13.12 -12.06 -40.27
C ALA A 30 -11.78 -11.90 -39.52
N SER A 31 -10.67 -11.65 -40.23
CA SER A 31 -9.35 -11.45 -39.66
C SER A 31 -9.26 -10.19 -38.76
N LYS A 32 -10.26 -9.30 -38.78
CA LYS A 32 -10.39 -8.12 -37.91
C LYS A 32 -11.31 -8.34 -36.72
N PHE A 33 -11.64 -9.59 -36.42
CA PHE A 33 -12.40 -9.94 -35.24
C PHE A 33 -11.52 -10.62 -34.20
N ALA A 34 -11.62 -10.16 -32.95
CA ALA A 34 -10.99 -10.78 -31.79
C ALA A 34 -12.04 -11.60 -31.01
N ALA A 35 -11.70 -12.83 -30.63
CA ALA A 35 -12.54 -13.61 -29.72
C ALA A 35 -12.57 -12.91 -28.34
N GLN A 36 -13.78 -12.64 -27.85
CA GLN A 36 -13.99 -12.15 -26.50
C GLN A 36 -14.08 -13.38 -25.57
N THR A 37 -12.99 -13.76 -24.97
CA THR A 37 -12.98 -14.65 -23.81
C THR A 37 -13.71 -13.92 -22.69
N GLY A 38 -14.62 -14.55 -21.97
CA GLY A 38 -15.52 -13.86 -21.02
C GLY A 38 -14.85 -13.15 -19.84
N GLU A 39 -13.52 -13.13 -19.77
CA GLU A 39 -12.74 -12.35 -18.82
C GLU A 39 -12.45 -10.97 -19.40
N ARG A 40 -12.76 -9.93 -18.62
CA ARG A 40 -12.37 -8.55 -18.97
C ARG A 40 -10.86 -8.44 -18.83
N GLU A 41 -10.19 -8.14 -19.93
CA GLU A 41 -8.78 -7.77 -19.89
C GLU A 41 -8.69 -6.30 -19.45
N TRP A 42 -8.04 -6.04 -18.32
CA TRP A 42 -7.81 -4.68 -17.82
C TRP A 42 -6.59 -4.09 -18.52
N ALA A 43 -6.64 -2.79 -18.79
CA ALA A 43 -5.55 -2.07 -19.48
C ALA A 43 -4.21 -2.11 -18.71
N ALA A 44 -4.28 -2.28 -17.38
CA ALA A 44 -3.13 -2.47 -16.51
C ALA A 44 -3.53 -3.28 -15.28
N GLU A 45 -2.63 -4.12 -14.78
CA GLU A 45 -2.77 -4.77 -13.50
C GLU A 45 -2.38 -3.79 -12.37
N HIS A 46 -3.24 -3.71 -11.36
CA HIS A 46 -2.99 -2.99 -10.11
C HIS A 46 -3.03 -3.99 -8.96
N VAL A 47 -1.93 -4.72 -8.80
CA VAL A 47 -1.78 -5.75 -7.76
C VAL A 47 -0.62 -5.39 -6.84
N VAL A 48 -0.69 -5.86 -5.59
CA VAL A 48 0.42 -5.69 -4.65
C VAL A 48 1.67 -6.37 -5.20
N GLY A 49 2.75 -5.60 -5.29
CA GLY A 49 4.03 -6.09 -5.81
C GLY A 49 4.14 -6.06 -7.33
N VAL A 50 3.39 -5.22 -8.03
CA VAL A 50 3.48 -5.06 -9.49
C VAL A 50 4.89 -4.68 -9.95
N ALA A 51 5.71 -4.06 -9.08
CA ALA A 51 7.11 -3.74 -9.37
C ALA A 51 8.06 -4.94 -9.28
N LYS A 52 7.59 -6.14 -8.94
CA LYS A 52 8.44 -7.34 -8.93
C LYS A 52 8.89 -7.70 -10.34
N GLY A 53 10.20 -7.76 -10.51
CA GLY A 53 10.81 -8.12 -11.81
C GLY A 53 11.05 -6.94 -12.76
N VAL A 54 10.76 -5.69 -12.36
CA VAL A 54 11.24 -4.51 -13.08
C VAL A 54 12.73 -4.26 -12.78
N SER A 55 13.36 -3.33 -13.50
CA SER A 55 14.78 -3.03 -13.31
C SER A 55 15.08 -2.52 -11.89
N GLU A 56 16.26 -2.88 -11.36
CA GLU A 56 16.64 -2.58 -9.96
C GLU A 56 16.75 -1.07 -9.69
N ASP A 57 17.08 -0.25 -10.67
CA ASP A 57 17.09 1.20 -10.55
C ASP A 57 15.70 1.76 -10.24
N ILE A 58 14.66 1.28 -10.94
CA ILE A 58 13.28 1.66 -10.66
C ILE A 58 12.85 1.19 -9.25
N VAL A 59 13.19 -0.05 -8.87
CA VAL A 59 12.87 -0.57 -7.54
C VAL A 59 13.58 0.24 -6.44
N ALA A 60 14.85 0.61 -6.66
CA ALA A 60 15.60 1.46 -5.74
C ALA A 60 14.96 2.84 -5.55
N ASP A 61 14.52 3.47 -6.64
CA ASP A 61 13.82 4.75 -6.59
C ASP A 61 12.47 4.64 -5.86
N LEU A 62 11.71 3.56 -6.11
CA LEU A 62 10.45 3.32 -5.39
C LEU A 62 10.67 3.14 -3.88
N ARG A 63 11.73 2.40 -3.47
CA ARG A 63 12.08 2.24 -2.05
C ARG A 63 12.50 3.57 -1.42
N ALA A 64 13.34 4.36 -2.10
CA ALA A 64 13.76 5.66 -1.60
C ALA A 64 12.58 6.62 -1.41
N ASN A 65 11.63 6.64 -2.37
CA ASN A 65 10.40 7.41 -2.21
C ASN A 65 9.55 6.88 -1.05
N PHE A 66 9.34 5.58 -0.93
CA PHE A 66 8.61 4.98 0.20
C PHE A 66 9.19 5.41 1.56
N GLU A 67 10.51 5.35 1.72
CA GLU A 67 11.20 5.75 2.95
C GLU A 67 11.07 7.27 3.19
N GLY A 68 11.16 8.08 2.15
CA GLY A 68 10.96 9.53 2.19
C GLY A 68 9.57 9.88 2.71
N GLU A 69 8.54 9.37 2.08
CA GLU A 69 7.13 9.61 2.46
C GLU A 69 6.84 9.15 3.90
N CYS A 70 7.32 7.97 4.31
CA CYS A 70 7.20 7.51 5.70
C CYS A 70 7.85 8.48 6.71
N SER A 71 9.00 9.06 6.35
CA SER A 71 9.71 10.03 7.19
C SER A 71 8.96 11.36 7.27
N GLU A 72 8.39 11.82 6.15
CA GLU A 72 7.64 13.07 6.07
C GLU A 72 6.36 13.03 6.89
N VAL A 73 5.67 11.90 6.99
CA VAL A 73 4.53 11.72 7.91
C VAL A 73 4.89 12.12 9.34
N GLY A 74 5.97 11.55 9.88
CA GLY A 74 6.41 11.84 11.25
C GLY A 74 6.91 13.28 11.41
N MET A 75 7.64 13.76 10.42
CA MET A 75 8.20 15.11 10.40
C MET A 75 7.11 16.17 10.38
N TYR A 76 6.11 16.07 9.51
CA TYR A 76 5.02 17.05 9.42
C TYR A 76 4.13 17.03 10.67
N LEU A 77 3.84 15.87 11.25
CA LEU A 77 3.12 15.79 12.53
C LEU A 77 3.90 16.45 13.66
N ALA A 78 5.24 16.32 13.70
CA ALA A 78 6.07 17.00 14.67
C ALA A 78 6.09 18.53 14.46
N MET A 79 6.19 18.98 13.20
CA MET A 79 6.11 20.40 12.83
C MET A 79 4.73 21.01 13.17
N ALA A 80 3.65 20.26 12.97
CA ALA A 80 2.31 20.68 13.38
C ALA A 80 2.24 20.99 14.88
N ARG A 81 2.79 20.09 15.72
CA ARG A 81 2.85 20.29 17.17
C ARG A 81 3.65 21.55 17.56
N VAL A 82 4.74 21.86 16.84
CA VAL A 82 5.50 23.11 17.05
C VAL A 82 4.64 24.32 16.70
N ALA A 83 4.03 24.32 15.52
CA ALA A 83 3.19 25.41 15.05
C ALA A 83 2.02 25.70 16.01
N PHE A 84 1.36 24.67 16.54
CA PHE A 84 0.28 24.83 17.53
C PHE A 84 0.80 25.45 18.85
N ARG A 85 1.97 25.02 19.33
CA ARG A 85 2.56 25.61 20.56
C ARG A 85 2.96 27.07 20.37
N GLU A 86 3.33 27.46 19.16
CA GLU A 86 3.66 28.84 18.80
C GLU A 86 2.43 29.69 18.47
N GLY A 87 1.24 29.11 18.39
CA GLY A 87 -0.02 29.80 18.09
C GLY A 87 -0.35 29.91 16.61
N TYR A 88 0.38 29.24 15.72
CA TYR A 88 0.14 29.24 14.28
C TYR A 88 -0.80 28.10 13.87
N SER A 89 -2.05 28.15 14.31
CA SER A 89 -3.00 27.05 14.14
C SER A 89 -3.26 26.69 12.67
N GLU A 90 -3.32 27.67 11.77
CA GLU A 90 -3.52 27.42 10.33
C GLU A 90 -2.35 26.63 9.73
N ILE A 91 -1.11 26.96 10.10
CA ILE A 91 0.09 26.25 9.68
C ILE A 91 0.08 24.81 10.25
N GLY A 92 -0.27 24.67 11.54
CA GLY A 92 -0.37 23.37 12.18
C GLY A 92 -1.37 22.43 11.49
N MET A 93 -2.57 22.93 11.19
CA MET A 93 -3.60 22.17 10.48
C MET A 93 -3.15 21.78 9.06
N TYR A 94 -2.41 22.65 8.37
CA TYR A 94 -1.90 22.33 7.04
C TYR A 94 -0.84 21.21 7.10
N TYR A 95 0.07 21.27 8.09
CA TYR A 95 1.04 20.17 8.29
C TYR A 95 0.37 18.83 8.62
N GLU A 96 -0.67 18.83 9.46
CA GLU A 96 -1.43 17.60 9.71
C GLU A 96 -2.07 17.04 8.44
N LYS A 97 -2.68 17.93 7.62
CA LYS A 97 -3.25 17.54 6.33
C LYS A 97 -2.19 16.94 5.40
N ALA A 98 -1.04 17.60 5.26
CA ALA A 98 0.07 17.12 4.44
C ALA A 98 0.56 15.75 4.92
N ALA A 99 0.71 15.54 6.23
CA ALA A 99 1.13 14.26 6.78
C ALA A 99 0.19 13.11 6.38
N PHE A 100 -1.12 13.32 6.28
CA PHE A 100 -2.05 12.31 5.78
C PHE A 100 -1.92 12.08 4.28
N GLU A 101 -1.61 13.10 3.50
CA GLU A 101 -1.35 12.98 2.06
C GLU A 101 -0.07 12.16 1.82
N GLU A 102 1.01 12.39 2.58
CA GLU A 102 2.24 11.58 2.51
C GLU A 102 2.03 10.13 2.99
N ALA A 103 1.15 9.91 3.96
CA ALA A 103 0.79 8.54 4.36
C ALA A 103 0.10 7.76 3.22
N GLU A 104 -0.74 8.42 2.41
CA GLU A 104 -1.35 7.84 1.22
C GLU A 104 -0.32 7.58 0.10
N HIS A 105 0.67 8.47 -0.07
CA HIS A 105 1.78 8.25 -1.00
C HIS A 105 2.62 7.04 -0.57
N ALA A 106 3.02 6.97 0.70
CA ALA A 106 3.75 5.83 1.25
C ALA A 106 2.98 4.52 1.05
N ALA A 107 1.66 4.49 1.29
CA ALA A 107 0.83 3.31 1.07
C ALA A 107 0.87 2.84 -0.40
N LYS A 108 0.79 3.77 -1.36
CA LYS A 108 0.87 3.45 -2.80
C LYS A 108 2.23 2.87 -3.17
N PHE A 109 3.34 3.45 -2.70
CA PHE A 109 4.67 2.89 -2.92
C PHE A 109 4.84 1.51 -2.27
N ALA A 110 4.29 1.30 -1.06
CA ALA A 110 4.29 0.00 -0.41
C ALA A 110 3.55 -1.06 -1.23
N GLU A 111 2.39 -0.71 -1.81
CA GLU A 111 1.63 -1.60 -2.70
C GLU A 111 2.38 -1.91 -3.99
N LEU A 112 3.00 -0.92 -4.65
CA LEU A 112 3.80 -1.14 -5.84
C LEU A 112 4.95 -2.11 -5.58
N LEU A 113 5.67 -1.94 -4.48
CA LEU A 113 6.80 -2.78 -4.10
C LEU A 113 6.37 -4.18 -3.64
N GLY A 114 5.30 -4.30 -2.84
CA GLY A 114 4.87 -5.56 -2.24
C GLY A 114 5.92 -6.19 -1.32
N GLU A 115 6.76 -5.36 -0.66
CA GLU A 115 7.83 -5.79 0.24
C GLU A 115 7.39 -5.77 1.72
N VAL A 116 6.65 -4.73 2.11
CA VAL A 116 6.15 -4.56 3.49
C VAL A 116 4.68 -4.90 3.64
N VAL A 117 3.97 -5.09 2.55
CA VAL A 117 2.56 -5.48 2.47
C VAL A 117 2.40 -6.63 1.48
N THR A 118 1.44 -7.52 1.75
CA THR A 118 1.06 -8.62 0.85
C THR A 118 -0.42 -8.49 0.48
N ASP A 119 -0.86 -9.23 -0.53
CA ASP A 119 -2.27 -9.36 -0.94
C ASP A 119 -3.13 -10.21 0.03
N SER A 120 -2.55 -10.70 1.12
CA SER A 120 -3.20 -11.52 2.14
C SER A 120 -3.33 -10.80 3.46
N THR A 121 -4.56 -10.45 3.87
CA THR A 121 -4.85 -9.88 5.20
C THR A 121 -4.34 -10.77 6.32
N LYS A 122 -4.50 -12.10 6.21
CA LYS A 122 -3.96 -13.06 7.19
C LYS A 122 -2.45 -12.91 7.32
N LYS A 123 -1.75 -12.92 6.20
CA LYS A 123 -0.28 -12.80 6.18
C LYS A 123 0.20 -11.46 6.74
N ASN A 124 -0.47 -10.37 6.37
CA ASN A 124 -0.16 -9.05 6.89
C ASN A 124 -0.32 -8.98 8.42
N LEU A 125 -1.39 -9.58 8.99
CA LEU A 125 -1.56 -9.68 10.44
C LEU A 125 -0.45 -10.51 11.10
N GLU A 126 -0.08 -11.66 10.53
CA GLU A 126 1.03 -12.49 11.05
C GLU A 126 2.34 -11.71 11.12
N LEU A 127 2.68 -10.99 10.05
CA LEU A 127 3.88 -10.16 9.99
C LEU A 127 3.84 -9.03 11.02
N ARG A 128 2.68 -8.39 11.21
CA ARG A 128 2.56 -7.31 12.20
C ARG A 128 2.66 -7.81 13.63
N VAL A 129 2.04 -8.91 13.99
CA VAL A 129 2.18 -9.50 15.34
C VAL A 129 3.65 -9.71 15.70
N ALA A 130 4.44 -10.26 14.77
CA ALA A 130 5.87 -10.49 15.00
C ALA A 130 6.64 -9.16 15.11
N ALA A 131 6.37 -8.20 14.23
CA ALA A 131 7.06 -6.91 14.21
C ALA A 131 6.75 -6.06 15.47
N GLU A 132 5.48 -6.01 15.92
CA GLU A 132 5.09 -5.28 17.12
C GLU A 132 5.74 -5.86 18.38
N ASN A 133 5.90 -7.19 18.43
CA ASN A 133 6.62 -7.84 19.53
C ASN A 133 8.09 -7.40 19.56
N GLY A 134 8.78 -7.41 18.42
CA GLY A 134 10.16 -6.92 18.31
C GLY A 134 10.29 -5.43 18.65
N ALA A 135 9.36 -4.59 18.13
CA ALA A 135 9.33 -3.17 18.41
C ALA A 135 9.10 -2.87 19.92
N THR A 136 8.22 -3.65 20.57
CA THR A 136 8.00 -3.56 22.01
C THR A 136 9.29 -3.82 22.78
N ALA A 137 9.98 -4.93 22.48
CA ALA A 137 11.22 -5.30 23.16
C ALA A 137 12.33 -4.25 22.95
N GLY A 138 12.53 -3.79 21.71
CA GLY A 138 13.54 -2.79 21.39
C GLY A 138 13.29 -1.43 22.07
N LYS A 139 12.04 -0.98 22.11
CA LYS A 139 11.68 0.26 22.80
C LYS A 139 11.82 0.16 24.31
N PHE A 140 11.46 -0.97 24.93
CA PHE A 140 11.71 -1.18 26.35
C PHE A 140 13.21 -1.17 26.70
N ASP A 141 14.06 -1.80 25.88
CA ASP A 141 15.50 -1.76 26.09
C ASP A 141 16.05 -0.33 25.97
N LEU A 142 15.62 0.43 24.95
CA LEU A 142 16.01 1.84 24.80
C LEU A 142 15.56 2.67 26.00
N ALA A 143 14.31 2.51 26.46
CA ALA A 143 13.78 3.23 27.60
C ALA A 143 14.59 2.92 28.88
N LYS A 144 14.94 1.64 29.12
CA LYS A 144 15.78 1.24 30.23
C LYS A 144 17.14 1.92 30.21
N ARG A 145 17.84 1.91 29.09
CA ARG A 145 19.13 2.58 28.92
C ARG A 145 19.03 4.10 29.13
N ALA A 146 17.94 4.72 28.63
CA ALA A 146 17.70 6.14 28.86
C ALA A 146 17.53 6.45 30.37
N LYS A 147 16.83 5.58 31.11
CA LYS A 147 16.66 5.74 32.56
C LYS A 147 18.00 5.62 33.32
N GLU A 148 18.82 4.67 32.94
CA GLU A 148 20.17 4.48 33.53
C GLU A 148 21.06 5.73 33.36
N LEU A 149 20.81 6.50 32.30
CA LEU A 149 21.51 7.75 31.98
C LEU A 149 20.79 9.02 32.51
N ASN A 150 19.71 8.89 33.30
CA ASN A 150 18.89 9.98 33.82
C ASN A 150 18.26 10.86 32.71
N LEU A 151 17.95 10.26 31.54
CA LEU A 151 17.30 10.91 30.42
C LEU A 151 15.78 10.73 30.51
N ASP A 152 15.15 11.29 31.55
CA ASP A 152 13.75 11.01 31.91
C ASP A 152 12.76 11.33 30.78
N ALA A 153 12.92 12.44 30.07
CA ALA A 153 12.03 12.78 28.96
C ALA A 153 12.08 11.77 27.80
N ILE A 154 13.26 11.22 27.53
CA ILE A 154 13.43 10.15 26.51
C ILE A 154 12.84 8.84 27.03
N HIS A 155 13.18 8.48 28.28
CA HIS A 155 12.63 7.28 28.94
C HIS A 155 11.10 7.27 28.88
N ASP A 156 10.43 8.30 29.38
CA ASP A 156 8.99 8.37 29.50
C ASP A 156 8.31 8.27 28.13
N THR A 157 8.82 9.02 27.14
CA THR A 157 8.28 8.99 25.78
C THR A 157 8.42 7.61 25.14
N VAL A 158 9.60 7.00 25.21
CA VAL A 158 9.86 5.71 24.55
C VAL A 158 9.19 4.56 25.29
N HIS A 159 9.11 4.61 26.63
CA HIS A 159 8.43 3.62 27.44
C HIS A 159 6.92 3.59 27.15
N GLU A 160 6.29 4.75 26.97
CA GLU A 160 4.88 4.83 26.58
C GLU A 160 4.67 4.23 25.19
N MET A 161 5.52 4.58 24.20
CA MET A 161 5.49 3.97 22.87
C MET A 161 5.64 2.44 22.93
N ALA A 162 6.52 1.89 23.78
CA ALA A 162 6.66 0.44 23.95
C ALA A 162 5.37 -0.23 24.42
N ARG A 163 4.59 0.44 25.27
CA ARG A 163 3.26 -0.03 25.71
C ARG A 163 2.24 0.02 24.58
N ASP A 164 2.33 1.01 23.71
CA ASP A 164 1.47 1.11 22.53
C ASP A 164 1.76 -0.04 21.55
N GLU A 165 3.03 -0.35 21.27
CA GLU A 165 3.40 -1.47 20.42
C GLU A 165 2.89 -2.81 20.99
N ALA A 166 2.99 -3.00 22.31
CA ALA A 166 2.45 -4.19 22.97
C ALA A 166 0.92 -4.29 22.84
N ARG A 167 0.21 -3.15 22.86
CA ARG A 167 -1.23 -3.09 22.62
C ARG A 167 -1.57 -3.41 21.16
N HIS A 168 -0.83 -2.84 20.20
CA HIS A 168 -0.99 -3.12 18.78
C HIS A 168 -0.78 -4.62 18.50
N GLY A 169 0.30 -5.21 18.99
CA GLY A 169 0.60 -6.63 18.81
C GLY A 169 -0.51 -7.54 19.37
N LYS A 170 -1.03 -7.23 20.55
CA LYS A 170 -2.16 -7.97 21.15
C LYS A 170 -3.45 -7.82 20.33
N ALA A 171 -3.73 -6.62 19.81
CA ALA A 171 -4.90 -6.37 18.97
C ALA A 171 -4.79 -7.16 17.65
N PHE A 172 -3.66 -7.12 16.96
CA PHE A 172 -3.44 -7.89 15.74
C PHE A 172 -3.51 -9.41 15.98
N ALA A 173 -2.94 -9.91 17.08
CA ALA A 173 -3.06 -11.32 17.45
C ALA A 173 -4.52 -11.73 17.73
N GLY A 174 -5.29 -10.86 18.39
CA GLY A 174 -6.71 -11.07 18.64
C GLY A 174 -7.53 -11.13 17.35
N LEU A 175 -7.26 -10.23 16.40
CA LEU A 175 -7.89 -10.21 15.07
C LEU A 175 -7.50 -11.44 14.25
N LEU A 176 -6.22 -11.82 14.26
CA LEU A 176 -5.73 -13.02 13.57
C LEU A 176 -6.46 -14.27 14.08
N LYS A 177 -6.55 -14.43 15.41
CA LYS A 177 -7.28 -15.54 16.02
C LYS A 177 -8.77 -15.53 15.69
N ARG A 178 -9.42 -14.36 15.70
CA ARG A 178 -10.85 -14.22 15.47
C ARG A 178 -11.28 -14.58 14.07
N TYR A 179 -10.50 -14.19 13.06
CA TYR A 179 -10.90 -14.31 11.66
C TYR A 179 -10.23 -15.46 10.92
N PHE A 180 -9.11 -15.97 11.44
CA PHE A 180 -8.28 -16.95 10.73
C PHE A 180 -7.80 -18.11 11.64
N GLY A 181 -8.22 -18.15 12.89
CA GLY A 181 -7.92 -19.22 13.86
C GLY A 181 -8.95 -20.33 13.92
#